data_5c22a7b89e771237a96df005e2a087df
#
_entry.id   5c22a7b89e771237a96df005e2a087df
#
_cell.length_a   1.000
_cell.length_b   1.000
_cell.length_c   1.000
_cell.angle_alpha   90.00
_cell.angle_beta   90.00
_cell.angle_gamma   90.00
#
_symmetry.space_group_name_H-M   'P 1'
#
loop_
_entity.id
_entity.type
_entity.pdbx_description
1 polymer ?
#
loop_
_entity_poly.entity_id
_entity_poly.type
_entity_poly.pdbx_seq_one_letter_code
_entity_poly.pdbx_strand_id
1 'polypeptide(L)'
;MQNTFAHPAEPGSGRARRAGPTSGPTAGSKTAGKPRTTRAPAQVRTTRAPREPGLPAPAVAAAVRMLDFLAKVTPRAGVTEIARALDINKSTCFNILLTLAHYGVVAKLPGIAKYQLGPRLAELGGATRRQYRHRDVLRGHLVKLVEQSGLICVIGQALGDETSFVIIDQIAPPGVKSRNPAPPVGSVFPLTGPAMGRALLSCMDEEDALGIVRHLSPRLSAADETTWRRQLRDIRRTGYSTSVEQYKDGVNAVAAPIEQAGEAYLVVALIAHARDLPARRIGEIGKSLSAVVRELRDDTAGAEGIA
;
A
#
# COMPACT_ATOMS: atom_id res chain seq x y z
N MET A 1 23.62 -4.70 -43.64
CA MET A 1 22.32 -4.84 -44.34
C MET A 1 21.40 -3.77 -43.74
N GLN A 2 21.17 -2.75 -44.56
CA GLN A 2 20.32 -1.59 -44.31
C GLN A 2 18.85 -2.03 -44.37
N ASN A 3 18.01 -1.52 -43.51
CA ASN A 3 16.59 -1.37 -43.88
C ASN A 3 16.00 -0.13 -43.22
N THR A 4 15.77 0.84 -44.07
CA THR A 4 15.11 2.11 -43.98
C THR A 4 13.60 1.89 -43.93
N PHE A 5 12.86 2.56 -43.01
CA PHE A 5 11.43 2.77 -43.24
C PHE A 5 11.05 4.23 -43.05
N ALA A 6 10.37 4.71 -44.08
CA ALA A 6 10.01 6.05 -44.41
C ALA A 6 8.78 6.57 -43.66
N HIS A 7 8.75 7.88 -43.45
CA HIS A 7 7.57 8.70 -43.15
C HIS A 7 6.63 8.81 -44.35
N PRO A 8 5.35 9.05 -44.15
CA PRO A 8 4.59 9.85 -45.11
C PRO A 8 3.99 11.14 -44.50
N ALA A 9 4.03 12.13 -45.35
CA ALA A 9 3.72 13.50 -45.40
C ALA A 9 2.29 13.95 -45.04
N GLU A 10 2.23 15.21 -44.60
CA GLU A 10 1.01 16.03 -44.60
C GLU A 10 0.54 16.44 -46.02
N PRO A 11 -0.73 16.82 -46.19
CA PRO A 11 -1.10 18.04 -46.85
C PRO A 11 -2.25 18.76 -46.11
N GLY A 12 -2.44 20.07 -46.10
CA GLY A 12 -2.25 21.10 -47.05
C GLY A 12 -3.32 22.18 -46.77
N SER A 13 -2.93 23.41 -46.81
CA SER A 13 -3.59 24.67 -46.56
C SER A 13 -4.91 24.92 -47.32
N GLY A 14 -5.85 25.69 -46.68
CA GLY A 14 -7.00 26.29 -47.35
C GLY A 14 -7.42 27.59 -46.66
N ARG A 15 -7.07 28.72 -47.30
CA ARG A 15 -7.49 30.13 -47.01
C ARG A 15 -8.85 30.44 -47.62
N ALA A 16 -9.67 31.26 -46.95
CA ALA A 16 -10.48 32.40 -47.46
C ALA A 16 -11.70 32.63 -46.54
N ARG A 17 -12.30 33.78 -46.27
CA ARG A 17 -12.16 35.21 -46.58
C ARG A 17 -13.17 35.96 -45.70
N ARG A 18 -12.87 37.19 -45.43
CA ARG A 18 -13.57 38.26 -44.72
C ARG A 18 -15.05 38.46 -45.10
N ALA A 19 -15.85 38.89 -44.11
CA ALA A 19 -16.77 40.06 -44.22
C ALA A 19 -17.20 40.53 -42.82
N GLY A 20 -17.06 41.78 -42.50
CA GLY A 20 -17.66 42.51 -41.37
C GLY A 20 -18.80 43.41 -41.89
N PRO A 21 -19.21 44.51 -41.18
CA PRO A 21 -19.90 44.51 -39.88
C PRO A 21 -21.27 45.23 -39.98
N THR A 22 -22.16 45.07 -38.98
CA THR A 22 -23.24 46.06 -38.74
C THR A 22 -23.60 46.19 -37.27
N SER A 23 -23.70 47.42 -36.90
CA SER A 23 -24.14 48.18 -35.72
C SER A 23 -25.25 47.64 -34.82
N GLY A 24 -25.11 47.99 -33.51
CA GLY A 24 -25.97 47.79 -32.35
C GLY A 24 -27.39 48.46 -32.41
N PRO A 25 -28.11 48.73 -31.28
CA PRO A 25 -27.67 48.95 -29.90
C PRO A 25 -28.60 48.34 -28.77
N THR A 26 -28.20 48.57 -27.53
CA THR A 26 -28.93 48.86 -26.27
C THR A 26 -29.43 47.72 -25.36
N ALA A 27 -28.88 47.78 -24.15
CA ALA A 27 -29.46 47.72 -22.79
C ALA A 27 -30.12 46.45 -22.26
N GLY A 28 -29.55 45.98 -21.18
CA GLY A 28 -30.19 44.98 -20.29
C GLY A 28 -29.24 44.37 -19.26
N SER A 29 -29.04 45.09 -18.17
CA SER A 29 -28.36 44.65 -16.95
C SER A 29 -28.94 43.31 -16.46
N LYS A 30 -28.10 42.28 -16.30
CA LYS A 30 -28.28 41.22 -15.28
C LYS A 30 -26.93 40.62 -14.95
N THR A 31 -26.61 40.71 -13.68
CA THR A 31 -25.48 40.16 -12.94
C THR A 31 -25.17 38.72 -13.32
N ALA A 32 -24.04 38.49 -14.00
CA ALA A 32 -23.47 37.20 -14.24
C ALA A 32 -22.60 36.81 -13.04
N GLY A 33 -22.99 35.77 -12.33
CA GLY A 33 -22.21 35.14 -11.27
C GLY A 33 -20.90 34.59 -11.82
N LYS A 34 -19.78 34.92 -11.16
CA LYS A 34 -18.46 34.34 -11.41
C LYS A 34 -18.49 32.83 -11.31
N PRO A 35 -17.83 32.08 -12.21
CA PRO A 35 -17.68 30.64 -12.06
C PRO A 35 -16.87 30.33 -10.80
N ARG A 36 -17.42 29.44 -9.95
CA ARG A 36 -16.72 28.88 -8.79
C ARG A 36 -15.46 28.16 -9.29
N THR A 37 -14.32 28.74 -8.99
CA THR A 37 -13.02 28.07 -9.10
C THR A 37 -13.06 26.80 -8.28
N THR A 38 -12.85 25.67 -8.92
CA THR A 38 -12.63 24.37 -8.31
C THR A 38 -11.46 24.48 -7.34
N ARG A 39 -11.77 24.29 -6.06
CA ARG A 39 -10.81 24.31 -4.96
C ARG A 39 -9.81 23.17 -5.20
N ALA A 40 -8.54 23.51 -5.32
CA ALA A 40 -7.42 22.56 -5.35
C ALA A 40 -7.51 21.62 -4.14
N PRO A 41 -7.08 20.34 -4.28
CA PRO A 41 -7.12 19.40 -3.18
C PRO A 41 -6.31 19.94 -2.01
N ALA A 42 -6.89 19.86 -0.81
CA ALA A 42 -6.32 20.35 0.43
C ALA A 42 -4.89 19.82 0.59
N GLN A 43 -3.93 20.72 0.73
CA GLN A 43 -2.58 20.39 1.15
C GLN A 43 -2.68 19.65 2.50
N VAL A 44 -2.22 18.38 2.50
CA VAL A 44 -2.05 17.59 3.71
C VAL A 44 -1.13 18.40 4.64
N ARG A 45 -1.69 18.96 5.70
CA ARG A 45 -0.91 19.58 6.78
C ARG A 45 -0.05 18.48 7.36
N THR A 46 1.24 18.51 7.09
CA THR A 46 2.24 17.67 7.74
C THR A 46 2.19 17.99 9.24
N THR A 47 1.49 17.18 9.99
CA THR A 47 1.61 17.18 11.46
C THR A 47 3.05 16.79 11.79
N ARG A 48 3.70 17.61 12.63
CA ARG A 48 5.04 17.36 13.17
C ARG A 48 5.09 15.90 13.65
N ALA A 49 5.98 15.11 13.06
CA ALA A 49 6.14 13.71 13.45
C ALA A 49 6.43 13.63 14.96
N PRO A 50 5.82 12.71 15.71
CA PRO A 50 6.14 12.51 17.12
C PRO A 50 7.65 12.31 17.26
N ARG A 51 8.26 12.94 18.28
CA ARG A 51 9.64 12.64 18.68
C ARG A 51 9.63 11.19 19.17
N GLU A 52 10.19 10.31 18.39
CA GLU A 52 10.41 8.92 18.82
C GLU A 52 11.31 8.91 20.07
N PRO A 53 11.03 8.02 21.05
CA PRO A 53 11.91 7.83 22.18
C PRO A 53 13.32 7.53 21.67
N GLY A 54 14.37 8.06 22.33
CA GLY A 54 15.73 8.14 21.83
C GLY A 54 16.27 6.81 21.34
N LEU A 55 16.20 6.58 20.03
CA LEU A 55 16.79 5.41 19.40
C LEU A 55 18.31 5.46 19.54
N PRO A 56 19.00 4.29 19.74
CA PRO A 56 20.46 4.23 19.96
C PRO A 56 21.29 4.85 18.84
N ALA A 57 20.77 4.93 17.62
CA ALA A 57 21.45 5.46 16.44
C ALA A 57 20.60 6.49 15.68
N PRO A 58 20.54 7.75 16.12
CA PRO A 58 19.68 8.78 15.52
C PRO A 58 19.92 9.00 14.02
N ALA A 59 21.15 8.84 13.55
CA ALA A 59 21.48 9.00 12.12
C ALA A 59 20.86 7.89 11.27
N VAL A 60 20.76 6.66 11.79
CA VAL A 60 20.11 5.53 11.11
C VAL A 60 18.60 5.76 11.06
N ALA A 61 17.99 6.18 12.16
CA ALA A 61 16.58 6.55 12.21
C ALA A 61 16.26 7.67 11.20
N ALA A 62 17.11 8.70 11.14
CA ALA A 62 16.97 9.77 10.15
C ALA A 62 17.09 9.26 8.71
N ALA A 63 18.00 8.34 8.45
CA ALA A 63 18.16 7.71 7.12
C ALA A 63 16.89 6.96 6.70
N VAL A 64 16.31 6.13 7.59
CA VAL A 64 15.04 5.42 7.32
C VAL A 64 13.90 6.40 7.03
N ARG A 65 13.75 7.46 7.86
CA ARG A 65 12.73 8.50 7.64
C ARG A 65 12.90 9.22 6.30
N MET A 66 14.14 9.43 5.83
CA MET A 66 14.41 10.01 4.51
C MET A 66 13.98 9.08 3.38
N LEU A 67 14.24 7.78 3.52
CA LEU A 67 13.79 6.77 2.55
C LEU A 67 12.27 6.72 2.50
N ASP A 68 11.59 6.71 3.65
CA ASP A 68 10.14 6.78 3.73
C ASP A 68 9.56 8.05 3.10
N PHE A 69 10.20 9.20 3.32
CA PHE A 69 9.78 10.45 2.70
C PHE A 69 9.84 10.38 1.17
N LEU A 70 10.94 9.85 0.63
CA LEU A 70 11.11 9.66 -0.81
C LEU A 70 10.16 8.61 -1.39
N ALA A 71 9.79 7.60 -0.60
CA ALA A 71 8.86 6.55 -1.03
C ALA A 71 7.39 7.01 -1.05
N LYS A 72 6.96 7.74 -0.01
CA LYS A 72 5.53 7.95 0.31
C LYS A 72 5.04 9.37 0.03
N VAL A 73 5.92 10.38 0.14
CA VAL A 73 5.51 11.80 0.09
C VAL A 73 5.93 12.46 -1.21
N THR A 74 7.20 12.38 -1.56
CA THR A 74 7.74 13.05 -2.75
C THR A 74 8.84 12.20 -3.37
N PRO A 75 8.62 11.58 -4.55
CA PRO A 75 9.56 10.65 -5.14
C PRO A 75 10.90 11.30 -5.59
N ARG A 76 10.96 12.63 -5.61
CA ARG A 76 12.17 13.40 -5.97
C ARG A 76 12.26 14.66 -5.12
N ALA A 77 13.21 14.73 -4.18
CA ALA A 77 13.36 15.86 -3.28
C ALA A 77 14.82 16.31 -3.13
N GLY A 78 15.01 17.60 -2.88
CA GLY A 78 16.29 18.21 -2.57
C GLY A 78 16.61 18.16 -1.05
N VAL A 79 17.89 18.35 -0.71
CA VAL A 79 18.35 18.36 0.71
C VAL A 79 17.52 19.30 1.59
N THR A 80 17.26 20.53 1.12
CA THR A 80 16.53 21.55 1.90
C THR A 80 15.06 21.15 2.11
N GLU A 81 14.46 20.51 1.12
CA GLU A 81 13.07 20.04 1.16
C GLU A 81 12.93 18.89 2.18
N ILE A 82 13.82 17.89 2.10
CA ILE A 82 13.85 16.75 3.04
C ILE A 82 14.15 17.23 4.47
N ALA A 83 15.18 18.07 4.64
CA ALA A 83 15.58 18.58 5.95
C ALA A 83 14.45 19.33 6.66
N ARG A 84 13.71 20.18 5.92
CA ARG A 84 12.54 20.90 6.43
C ARG A 84 11.39 19.95 6.77
N ALA A 85 11.08 19.02 5.90
CA ALA A 85 9.94 18.08 6.09
C ALA A 85 10.14 17.18 7.32
N LEU A 86 11.39 16.76 7.58
CA LEU A 86 11.71 15.83 8.64
C LEU A 86 12.24 16.48 9.92
N ASP A 87 12.32 17.84 9.96
CA ASP A 87 12.90 18.62 11.06
C ASP A 87 14.34 18.16 11.41
N ILE A 88 15.17 18.00 10.37
CA ILE A 88 16.57 17.58 10.49
C ILE A 88 17.49 18.72 10.05
N ASN A 89 18.64 18.88 10.73
CA ASN A 89 19.66 19.83 10.31
C ASN A 89 20.12 19.56 8.87
N LYS A 90 20.24 20.63 8.05
CA LYS A 90 20.57 20.53 6.64
C LYS A 90 21.93 19.84 6.37
N SER A 91 22.93 20.07 7.21
CA SER A 91 24.24 19.41 7.10
C SER A 91 24.15 17.91 7.40
N THR A 92 23.41 17.54 8.44
CA THR A 92 23.12 16.14 8.77
C THR A 92 22.35 15.43 7.65
N CYS A 93 21.31 16.09 7.13
CA CYS A 93 20.54 15.57 6.00
C CYS A 93 21.44 15.34 4.78
N PHE A 94 22.29 16.31 4.44
CA PHE A 94 23.23 16.19 3.31
C PHE A 94 24.20 15.02 3.50
N ASN A 95 24.83 14.87 4.69
CA ASN A 95 25.78 13.80 4.96
C ASN A 95 25.13 12.42 4.89
N ILE A 96 23.91 12.27 5.42
CA ILE A 96 23.16 11.02 5.33
C ILE A 96 22.85 10.69 3.87
N LEU A 97 22.33 11.66 3.09
CA LEU A 97 22.03 11.45 1.68
C LEU A 97 23.26 11.12 0.85
N LEU A 98 24.42 11.74 1.16
CA LEU A 98 25.69 11.43 0.51
C LEU A 98 26.12 9.98 0.78
N THR A 99 26.01 9.54 2.03
CA THR A 99 26.29 8.16 2.43
C THR A 99 25.35 7.17 1.75
N LEU A 100 24.04 7.43 1.78
CA LEU A 100 23.06 6.58 1.12
C LEU A 100 23.26 6.52 -0.40
N ALA A 101 23.71 7.63 -1.02
CA ALA A 101 24.02 7.67 -2.45
C ALA A 101 25.29 6.86 -2.77
N HIS A 102 26.30 6.91 -1.90
CA HIS A 102 27.51 6.08 -2.04
C HIS A 102 27.19 4.58 -2.10
N TYR A 103 26.25 4.14 -1.26
CA TYR A 103 25.78 2.73 -1.26
C TYR A 103 24.66 2.43 -2.28
N GLY A 104 24.27 3.39 -3.11
CA GLY A 104 23.22 3.22 -4.12
C GLY A 104 21.81 3.07 -3.57
N VAL A 105 21.60 3.33 -2.26
CA VAL A 105 20.30 3.28 -1.58
C VAL A 105 19.40 4.46 -2.01
N VAL A 106 20.02 5.63 -2.25
CA VAL A 106 19.41 6.74 -2.99
C VAL A 106 20.23 7.04 -4.22
N ALA A 107 19.64 7.68 -5.22
CA ALA A 107 20.30 8.15 -6.41
C ALA A 107 20.15 9.67 -6.55
N LYS A 108 21.26 10.39 -6.79
CA LYS A 108 21.23 11.80 -7.15
C LYS A 108 20.88 11.93 -8.63
N LEU A 109 19.92 12.76 -8.96
CA LEU A 109 19.50 12.95 -10.34
C LEU A 109 20.51 13.83 -11.11
N PRO A 110 20.92 13.44 -12.34
CA PRO A 110 21.79 14.25 -13.17
C PRO A 110 21.17 15.63 -13.47
N GLY A 111 21.97 16.69 -13.41
CA GLY A 111 21.56 18.05 -13.76
C GLY A 111 20.63 18.76 -12.78
N ILE A 112 20.13 18.09 -11.75
CA ILE A 112 19.29 18.71 -10.73
C ILE A 112 19.74 18.28 -9.32
N ALA A 113 19.62 19.20 -8.34
CA ALA A 113 20.02 18.95 -6.96
C ALA A 113 18.93 18.17 -6.17
N LYS A 114 18.44 17.07 -6.75
CA LYS A 114 17.40 16.21 -6.15
C LYS A 114 17.86 14.77 -6.03
N TYR A 115 17.29 14.06 -5.06
CA TYR A 115 17.51 12.65 -4.78
C TYR A 115 16.21 11.88 -4.97
N GLN A 116 16.33 10.61 -5.33
CA GLN A 116 15.25 9.61 -5.40
C GLN A 116 15.72 8.29 -4.80
N LEU A 117 14.82 7.34 -4.59
CA LEU A 117 15.19 5.97 -4.19
C LEU A 117 16.13 5.34 -5.23
N GLY A 118 17.15 4.65 -4.76
CA GLY A 118 18.17 4.04 -5.59
C GLY A 118 17.94 2.55 -5.88
N PRO A 119 18.66 1.97 -6.86
CA PRO A 119 18.46 0.59 -7.32
C PRO A 119 18.87 -0.46 -6.25
N ARG A 120 19.72 -0.11 -5.29
CA ARG A 120 20.12 -1.00 -4.19
C ARG A 120 18.92 -1.48 -3.37
N LEU A 121 17.88 -0.68 -3.26
CA LEU A 121 16.65 -1.09 -2.56
C LEU A 121 15.92 -2.22 -3.28
N ALA A 122 15.90 -2.23 -4.60
CA ALA A 122 15.32 -3.33 -5.37
C ALA A 122 16.13 -4.64 -5.19
N GLU A 123 17.44 -4.53 -5.14
CA GLU A 123 18.32 -5.66 -4.87
C GLU A 123 18.10 -6.24 -3.46
N LEU A 124 18.06 -5.38 -2.43
CA LEU A 124 17.80 -5.79 -1.05
C LEU A 124 16.40 -6.39 -0.90
N GLY A 125 15.39 -5.77 -1.50
CA GLY A 125 14.05 -6.32 -1.53
C GLY A 125 13.96 -7.68 -2.23
N GLY A 126 14.71 -7.88 -3.32
CA GLY A 126 14.86 -9.17 -3.98
C GLY A 126 15.54 -10.23 -3.09
N ALA A 127 16.56 -9.84 -2.34
CA ALA A 127 17.24 -10.71 -1.37
C ALA A 127 16.29 -11.11 -0.22
N THR A 128 15.60 -10.14 0.35
CA THR A 128 14.58 -10.39 1.39
C THR A 128 13.54 -11.40 0.90
N ARG A 129 13.04 -11.23 -0.31
CA ARG A 129 12.10 -12.18 -0.92
C ARG A 129 12.63 -13.61 -0.99
N ARG A 130 13.93 -13.82 -1.20
CA ARG A 130 14.55 -15.16 -1.26
C ARG A 130 14.79 -15.78 0.12
N GLN A 131 14.93 -14.97 1.17
CA GLN A 131 15.21 -15.45 2.53
C GLN A 131 14.00 -16.09 3.22
N TYR A 132 12.80 -15.79 2.76
CA TYR A 132 11.59 -16.43 3.29
C TYR A 132 11.44 -17.86 2.75
N ARG A 133 12.15 -18.83 3.34
CA ARG A 133 12.12 -20.28 2.95
C ARG A 133 10.72 -20.91 2.97
N HIS A 134 9.91 -20.55 3.95
CA HIS A 134 8.51 -21.03 4.05
C HIS A 134 7.61 -20.54 2.90
N ARG A 135 8.12 -19.62 2.08
CA ARG A 135 7.38 -19.02 1.00
C ARG A 135 7.06 -19.99 -0.16
N ASP A 136 7.93 -20.94 -0.44
CA ASP A 136 7.72 -21.86 -1.57
C ASP A 136 6.61 -22.86 -1.25
N VAL A 137 6.55 -23.36 0.00
CA VAL A 137 5.46 -24.22 0.49
C VAL A 137 4.15 -23.40 0.51
N LEU A 138 4.17 -22.24 1.17
CA LEU A 138 3.05 -21.32 1.20
C LEU A 138 2.54 -20.99 -0.20
N ARG A 139 3.46 -20.67 -1.13
CA ARG A 139 3.11 -20.30 -2.50
C ARG A 139 2.43 -21.45 -3.24
N GLY A 140 2.85 -22.69 -3.05
CA GLY A 140 2.25 -23.86 -3.70
C GLY A 140 0.77 -24.03 -3.36
N HIS A 141 0.42 -23.91 -2.07
CA HIS A 141 -0.98 -23.98 -1.60
C HIS A 141 -1.80 -22.77 -2.09
N LEU A 142 -1.22 -21.57 -2.04
CA LEU A 142 -1.91 -20.35 -2.46
C LEU A 142 -2.12 -20.28 -3.97
N VAL A 143 -1.21 -20.79 -4.79
CA VAL A 143 -1.40 -20.89 -6.26
C VAL A 143 -2.61 -21.73 -6.59
N LYS A 144 -2.74 -22.92 -5.97
CA LYS A 144 -3.92 -23.79 -6.17
C LYS A 144 -5.22 -23.06 -5.79
N LEU A 145 -5.22 -22.36 -4.65
CA LEU A 145 -6.40 -21.60 -4.21
C LEU A 145 -6.75 -20.45 -5.16
N VAL A 146 -5.75 -19.76 -5.70
CA VAL A 146 -5.90 -18.68 -6.70
C VAL A 146 -6.49 -19.24 -8.00
N GLU A 147 -5.99 -20.37 -8.49
CA GLU A 147 -6.49 -21.03 -9.71
C GLU A 147 -7.94 -21.50 -9.55
N GLN A 148 -8.29 -22.08 -8.39
CA GLN A 148 -9.65 -22.55 -8.10
C GLN A 148 -10.65 -21.42 -7.88
N SER A 149 -10.24 -20.35 -7.19
CA SER A 149 -11.14 -19.25 -6.85
C SER A 149 -11.28 -18.20 -7.96
N GLY A 150 -10.27 -18.08 -8.82
CA GLY A 150 -10.13 -17.00 -9.82
C GLY A 150 -9.84 -15.63 -9.21
N LEU A 151 -9.47 -15.57 -7.91
CA LEU A 151 -9.25 -14.33 -7.16
C LEU A 151 -7.75 -14.03 -7.03
N ILE A 152 -7.41 -12.75 -6.79
CA ILE A 152 -6.02 -12.36 -6.55
C ILE A 152 -5.69 -12.61 -5.08
N CYS A 153 -4.61 -13.34 -4.84
CA CYS A 153 -4.05 -13.51 -3.51
C CYS A 153 -3.00 -12.44 -3.22
N VAL A 154 -3.08 -11.83 -2.05
CA VAL A 154 -2.14 -10.84 -1.53
C VAL A 154 -1.56 -11.38 -0.23
N ILE A 155 -0.24 -11.25 -0.06
CA ILE A 155 0.46 -11.65 1.16
C ILE A 155 0.99 -10.38 1.82
N GLY A 156 0.65 -10.18 3.08
CA GLY A 156 1.11 -9.11 3.93
C GLY A 156 1.93 -9.63 5.10
N GLN A 157 2.81 -8.79 5.61
CA GLN A 157 3.64 -9.04 6.78
C GLN A 157 3.51 -7.92 7.79
N ALA A 158 3.28 -8.26 9.06
CA ALA A 158 3.32 -7.29 10.15
C ALA A 158 4.71 -6.63 10.22
N LEU A 159 4.74 -5.33 10.50
CA LEU A 159 5.98 -4.59 10.70
C LEU A 159 6.31 -4.54 12.20
N GLY A 160 7.60 -4.38 12.51
CA GLY A 160 8.09 -4.29 13.89
C GLY A 160 7.68 -2.99 14.63
N ASP A 161 6.87 -2.13 14.01
CA ASP A 161 6.25 -0.97 14.66
C ASP A 161 4.96 -1.33 15.41
N GLU A 162 4.55 -2.60 15.37
CA GLU A 162 3.34 -3.17 16.01
C GLU A 162 2.03 -2.47 15.62
N THR A 163 2.06 -1.57 14.64
CA THR A 163 0.89 -0.75 14.24
C THR A 163 0.52 -0.88 12.79
N SER A 164 1.39 -1.50 11.98
CA SER A 164 1.21 -1.57 10.53
C SER A 164 1.67 -2.90 9.94
N PHE A 165 1.27 -3.15 8.68
CA PHE A 165 1.73 -4.28 7.87
C PHE A 165 2.04 -3.81 6.45
N VAL A 166 2.93 -4.53 5.76
CA VAL A 166 3.34 -4.26 4.38
C VAL A 166 2.92 -5.40 3.47
N ILE A 167 2.49 -5.07 2.26
CA ILE A 167 2.25 -6.07 1.21
C ILE A 167 3.60 -6.53 0.65
N ILE A 168 3.91 -7.82 0.77
CA ILE A 168 5.19 -8.41 0.36
C ILE A 168 5.12 -9.23 -0.91
N ASP A 169 3.94 -9.73 -1.29
CA ASP A 169 3.75 -10.52 -2.51
C ASP A 169 2.31 -10.50 -3.02
N GLN A 170 2.15 -10.85 -4.31
CA GLN A 170 0.87 -11.09 -4.95
C GLN A 170 0.93 -12.31 -5.86
N ILE A 171 -0.15 -13.06 -5.91
CA ILE A 171 -0.37 -14.16 -6.84
C ILE A 171 -1.67 -13.87 -7.58
N ALA A 172 -1.58 -13.70 -8.90
CA ALA A 172 -2.75 -13.46 -9.73
C ALA A 172 -3.07 -14.70 -10.58
N PRO A 173 -4.34 -15.01 -10.82
CA PRO A 173 -4.72 -16.09 -11.70
C PRO A 173 -4.29 -15.79 -13.15
N PRO A 174 -4.04 -16.83 -13.97
CA PRO A 174 -3.72 -16.65 -15.39
C PRO A 174 -4.77 -15.82 -16.10
N GLY A 175 -4.35 -14.86 -16.92
CA GLY A 175 -5.26 -14.05 -17.75
C GLY A 175 -5.90 -12.84 -17.08
N VAL A 176 -5.69 -12.57 -15.79
CA VAL A 176 -6.10 -11.32 -15.15
C VAL A 176 -5.25 -10.18 -15.68
N LYS A 177 -5.80 -9.46 -16.68
CA LYS A 177 -5.16 -8.28 -17.28
C LYS A 177 -5.71 -7.01 -16.64
N SER A 178 -4.80 -6.09 -16.34
CA SER A 178 -4.90 -4.62 -16.25
C SER A 178 -5.86 -3.93 -15.26
N ARG A 179 -6.76 -4.56 -14.56
CA ARG A 179 -7.56 -3.94 -13.47
C ARG A 179 -7.48 -4.74 -12.18
N ASN A 180 -6.25 -4.96 -11.73
CA ASN A 180 -6.01 -5.56 -10.42
C ASN A 180 -6.49 -4.61 -9.32
N PRO A 181 -7.51 -4.94 -8.51
CA PRO A 181 -7.98 -4.11 -7.40
C PRO A 181 -7.08 -4.21 -6.16
N ALA A 182 -6.14 -5.16 -6.14
CA ALA A 182 -5.26 -5.39 -5.02
C ALA A 182 -4.20 -4.28 -4.88
N PRO A 183 -3.82 -3.91 -3.64
CA PRO A 183 -2.78 -2.92 -3.41
C PRO A 183 -1.43 -3.43 -3.91
N PRO A 184 -0.58 -2.57 -4.50
CA PRO A 184 0.76 -2.95 -4.97
C PRO A 184 1.65 -3.53 -3.86
N VAL A 185 2.60 -4.38 -4.23
CA VAL A 185 3.68 -4.82 -3.34
C VAL A 185 4.47 -3.60 -2.85
N GLY A 186 4.79 -3.56 -1.55
CA GLY A 186 5.39 -2.42 -0.86
C GLY A 186 4.38 -1.43 -0.27
N SER A 187 3.07 -1.59 -0.52
CA SER A 187 2.05 -0.77 0.15
C SER A 187 1.98 -1.11 1.63
N VAL A 188 1.94 -0.07 2.48
CA VAL A 188 1.85 -0.19 3.94
C VAL A 188 0.46 0.25 4.40
N PHE A 189 -0.12 -0.49 5.32
CA PHE A 189 -1.44 -0.25 5.89
C PHE A 189 -1.41 -0.34 7.41
N PRO A 190 -2.24 0.44 8.11
CA PRO A 190 -2.40 0.30 9.55
C PRO A 190 -3.10 -1.02 9.89
N LEU A 191 -2.83 -1.58 11.06
CA LEU A 191 -3.51 -2.78 11.57
C LEU A 191 -5.03 -2.57 11.78
N THR A 192 -5.49 -1.33 11.92
CA THR A 192 -6.92 -0.99 11.89
C THR A 192 -7.53 -1.01 10.49
N GLY A 193 -6.71 -1.29 9.45
CA GLY A 193 -7.17 -1.47 8.09
C GLY A 193 -8.18 -2.61 7.94
N PRO A 194 -8.90 -2.66 6.80
CA PRO A 194 -9.91 -3.69 6.58
C PRO A 194 -9.28 -5.08 6.48
N ALA A 195 -10.05 -6.10 6.49
CA ALA A 195 -9.73 -7.53 6.45
C ALA A 195 -8.34 -7.95 6.99
N MET A 196 -7.23 -7.60 6.30
CA MET A 196 -5.88 -8.06 6.64
C MET A 196 -5.43 -7.57 8.03
N GLY A 197 -5.61 -6.29 8.34
CA GLY A 197 -5.23 -5.75 9.65
C GLY A 197 -6.03 -6.39 10.78
N ARG A 198 -7.35 -6.55 10.60
CA ARG A 198 -8.20 -7.23 11.58
C ARG A 198 -7.82 -8.70 11.76
N ALA A 199 -7.40 -9.38 10.70
CA ALA A 199 -6.92 -10.75 10.80
C ALA A 199 -5.64 -10.83 11.65
N LEU A 200 -4.68 -9.92 11.46
CA LEU A 200 -3.47 -9.84 12.28
C LEU A 200 -3.80 -9.52 13.75
N LEU A 201 -4.63 -8.51 14.00
CA LEU A 201 -5.05 -8.14 15.36
C LEU A 201 -5.77 -9.28 16.08
N SER A 202 -6.47 -10.16 15.36
CA SER A 202 -7.20 -11.26 15.98
C SER A 202 -6.30 -12.32 16.63
N CYS A 203 -5.01 -12.35 16.29
CA CYS A 203 -4.04 -13.29 16.86
C CYS A 203 -3.36 -12.77 18.13
N MET A 204 -3.48 -11.47 18.42
CA MET A 204 -2.95 -10.83 19.61
C MET A 204 -3.90 -11.07 20.81
N ASP A 205 -3.41 -10.79 22.02
CA ASP A 205 -4.30 -10.63 23.17
C ASP A 205 -5.37 -9.57 22.90
N GLU A 206 -6.56 -9.71 23.46
CA GLU A 206 -7.68 -8.81 23.15
C GLU A 206 -7.40 -7.38 23.61
N GLU A 207 -6.77 -7.19 24.78
CA GLU A 207 -6.47 -5.85 25.29
C GLU A 207 -5.31 -5.19 24.54
N ASP A 208 -4.29 -5.96 24.14
CA ASP A 208 -3.19 -5.48 23.32
C ASP A 208 -3.69 -5.03 21.94
N ALA A 209 -4.51 -5.85 21.29
CA ALA A 209 -5.14 -5.49 20.02
C ALA A 209 -5.97 -4.21 20.14
N LEU A 210 -6.76 -4.07 21.21
CA LEU A 210 -7.55 -2.85 21.45
C LEU A 210 -6.68 -1.65 21.82
N GLY A 211 -5.55 -1.86 22.50
CA GLY A 211 -4.55 -0.83 22.73
C GLY A 211 -4.06 -0.21 21.42
N ILE A 212 -3.73 -1.06 20.43
CA ILE A 212 -3.34 -0.62 19.09
C ILE A 212 -4.49 0.12 18.39
N VAL A 213 -5.72 -0.40 18.48
CA VAL A 213 -6.89 0.25 17.87
C VAL A 213 -7.13 1.64 18.48
N ARG A 214 -7.04 1.79 19.82
CA ARG A 214 -7.16 3.09 20.50
C ARG A 214 -6.05 4.06 20.08
N HIS A 215 -4.81 3.56 19.97
CA HIS A 215 -3.67 4.36 19.53
C HIS A 215 -3.85 4.89 18.11
N LEU A 216 -4.27 4.03 17.16
CA LEU A 216 -4.48 4.39 15.76
C LEU A 216 -5.79 5.16 15.51
N SER A 217 -6.75 5.08 16.44
CA SER A 217 -8.05 5.73 16.35
C SER A 217 -8.36 6.52 17.63
N PRO A 218 -7.74 7.70 17.86
CA PRO A 218 -7.88 8.45 19.12
C PRO A 218 -9.30 8.92 19.44
N ARG A 219 -10.23 8.82 18.50
CA ARG A 219 -11.66 9.19 18.67
C ARG A 219 -12.58 7.97 18.73
N LEU A 220 -12.02 6.80 19.04
CA LEU A 220 -12.80 5.58 19.15
C LEU A 220 -13.86 5.71 20.27
N SER A 221 -15.11 5.46 19.93
CA SER A 221 -16.18 5.43 20.94
C SER A 221 -16.23 4.08 21.65
N ALA A 222 -16.89 4.01 22.82
CA ALA A 222 -17.11 2.75 23.53
C ALA A 222 -17.95 1.74 22.70
N ALA A 223 -18.85 2.24 21.86
CA ALA A 223 -19.64 1.41 20.96
C ALA A 223 -18.80 0.80 19.84
N ASP A 224 -17.83 1.60 19.30
CA ASP A 224 -16.88 1.12 18.30
C ASP A 224 -15.95 0.08 18.91
N GLU A 225 -15.47 0.29 20.14
CA GLU A 225 -14.63 -0.67 20.86
C GLU A 225 -15.37 -2.01 21.07
N THR A 226 -16.62 -1.96 21.47
CA THR A 226 -17.47 -3.16 21.60
C THR A 226 -17.60 -3.88 20.25
N THR A 227 -17.70 -3.13 19.16
CA THR A 227 -17.77 -3.68 17.81
C THR A 227 -16.45 -4.36 17.42
N TRP A 228 -15.30 -3.73 17.73
CA TRP A 228 -13.97 -4.31 17.52
C TRP A 228 -13.80 -5.63 18.30
N ARG A 229 -14.14 -5.66 19.59
CA ARG A 229 -14.10 -6.89 20.41
C ARG A 229 -14.88 -8.03 19.77
N ARG A 230 -16.11 -7.75 19.35
CA ARG A 230 -16.95 -8.74 18.67
C ARG A 230 -16.32 -9.22 17.38
N GLN A 231 -15.82 -8.32 16.53
CA GLN A 231 -15.17 -8.68 15.27
C GLN A 231 -13.94 -9.56 15.48
N LEU A 232 -13.07 -9.22 16.43
CA LEU A 232 -11.87 -10.01 16.74
C LEU A 232 -12.24 -11.42 17.24
N ARG A 233 -13.23 -11.54 18.11
CA ARG A 233 -13.74 -12.86 18.56
C ARG A 233 -14.32 -13.67 17.42
N ASP A 234 -15.08 -13.06 16.52
CA ASP A 234 -15.65 -13.74 15.36
C ASP A 234 -14.56 -14.24 14.43
N ILE A 235 -13.49 -13.44 14.19
CA ILE A 235 -12.35 -13.85 13.37
C ILE A 235 -11.61 -15.03 14.01
N ARG A 236 -11.35 -15.00 15.32
CA ARG A 236 -10.74 -16.13 16.04
C ARG A 236 -11.57 -17.42 15.88
N ARG A 237 -12.89 -17.32 15.96
CA ARG A 237 -13.80 -18.46 15.82
C ARG A 237 -13.88 -18.98 14.39
N THR A 238 -13.88 -18.12 13.38
CA THR A 238 -14.04 -18.49 11.97
C THR A 238 -12.73 -18.78 11.26
N GLY A 239 -11.61 -18.21 11.75
CA GLY A 239 -10.29 -18.27 11.14
C GLY A 239 -10.06 -17.29 9.99
N TYR A 240 -11.02 -16.39 9.73
CA TYR A 240 -10.87 -15.39 8.67
C TYR A 240 -11.61 -14.08 8.98
N SER A 241 -11.13 -13.01 8.41
CA SER A 241 -11.71 -11.67 8.40
C SER A 241 -12.26 -11.34 7.01
N THR A 242 -13.21 -10.40 6.95
CA THR A 242 -13.83 -9.99 5.69
C THR A 242 -13.83 -8.48 5.53
N SER A 243 -13.84 -8.00 4.28
CA SER A 243 -14.04 -6.59 3.94
C SER A 243 -14.99 -6.52 2.75
N VAL A 244 -16.16 -5.92 2.96
CA VAL A 244 -17.14 -5.66 1.91
C VAL A 244 -17.11 -4.17 1.63
N GLU A 245 -16.45 -3.79 0.54
CA GLU A 245 -16.30 -2.39 0.07
C GLU A 245 -15.71 -1.40 1.10
N GLN A 246 -15.04 -1.91 2.17
CA GLN A 246 -14.48 -1.09 3.25
C GLN A 246 -13.12 -0.49 2.91
N TYR A 247 -12.35 -1.15 2.05
CA TYR A 247 -11.05 -0.67 1.59
C TYR A 247 -11.21 0.31 0.42
N LYS A 248 -12.02 -0.08 -0.54
CA LYS A 248 -12.29 0.66 -1.76
C LYS A 248 -13.66 0.25 -2.29
N ASP A 249 -14.43 1.23 -2.77
CA ASP A 249 -15.72 0.99 -3.39
C ASP A 249 -15.63 -0.08 -4.49
N GLY A 250 -16.56 -1.01 -4.47
CA GLY A 250 -16.62 -2.12 -5.42
C GLY A 250 -15.50 -3.16 -5.28
N VAL A 251 -14.77 -3.21 -4.14
CA VAL A 251 -13.71 -4.20 -3.85
C VAL A 251 -14.01 -4.96 -2.57
N ASN A 252 -14.07 -6.27 -2.67
CA ASN A 252 -14.25 -7.18 -1.55
C ASN A 252 -12.99 -8.00 -1.29
N ALA A 253 -12.79 -8.36 -0.02
CA ALA A 253 -11.66 -9.15 0.41
C ALA A 253 -12.01 -10.11 1.54
N VAL A 254 -11.31 -11.23 1.59
CA VAL A 254 -11.30 -12.18 2.71
C VAL A 254 -9.85 -12.38 3.11
N ALA A 255 -9.52 -12.32 4.39
CA ALA A 255 -8.16 -12.46 4.88
C ALA A 255 -8.08 -13.44 6.04
N ALA A 256 -6.98 -14.21 6.09
CA ALA A 256 -6.68 -15.12 7.20
C ALA A 256 -5.23 -14.89 7.67
N PRO A 257 -4.96 -14.89 8.97
CA PRO A 257 -3.62 -14.75 9.52
C PRO A 257 -2.87 -16.07 9.41
N ILE A 258 -1.55 -16.00 9.23
CA ILE A 258 -0.63 -17.14 9.37
C ILE A 258 0.20 -16.89 10.62
N GLU A 259 0.04 -17.77 11.59
CA GLU A 259 0.75 -17.74 12.85
C GLU A 259 1.98 -18.64 12.79
N GLN A 260 3.07 -18.18 13.40
CA GLN A 260 4.25 -18.99 13.67
C GLN A 260 4.66 -18.77 15.13
N ALA A 261 4.92 -19.85 15.87
CA ALA A 261 5.24 -19.82 17.30
C ALA A 261 4.22 -19.05 18.17
N GLY A 262 2.95 -19.03 17.75
CA GLY A 262 1.87 -18.35 18.48
C GLY A 262 1.69 -16.87 18.15
N GLU A 263 2.52 -16.31 17.29
CA GLU A 263 2.41 -14.91 16.83
C GLU A 263 2.05 -14.85 15.35
N ALA A 264 1.13 -13.92 14.99
CA ALA A 264 0.80 -13.66 13.60
C ALA A 264 1.87 -12.78 12.95
N TYR A 265 2.66 -13.35 12.05
CA TYR A 265 3.66 -12.60 11.33
C TYR A 265 3.30 -12.37 9.86
N LEU A 266 2.46 -13.21 9.28
CA LEU A 266 1.94 -13.06 7.93
C LEU A 266 0.42 -13.03 7.90
N VAL A 267 -0.12 -12.44 6.85
CA VAL A 267 -1.55 -12.47 6.55
C VAL A 267 -1.75 -12.68 5.06
N VAL A 268 -2.67 -13.55 4.70
CA VAL A 268 -3.07 -13.76 3.30
C VAL A 268 -4.46 -13.23 3.08
N ALA A 269 -4.70 -12.61 1.93
CA ALA A 269 -6.04 -12.18 1.53
C ALA A 269 -6.34 -12.55 0.09
N LEU A 270 -7.57 -12.97 -0.17
CA LEU A 270 -8.16 -13.07 -1.50
C LEU A 270 -8.96 -11.79 -1.76
N ILE A 271 -8.64 -11.09 -2.84
CA ILE A 271 -9.18 -9.78 -3.19
C ILE A 271 -9.72 -9.80 -4.61
N ALA A 272 -10.89 -9.22 -4.83
CA ALA A 272 -11.45 -9.03 -6.16
C ALA A 272 -12.45 -7.87 -6.19
N HIS A 273 -12.88 -7.48 -7.38
CA HIS A 273 -14.05 -6.63 -7.54
C HIS A 273 -15.31 -7.32 -6.99
N ALA A 274 -16.25 -6.56 -6.46
CA ALA A 274 -17.48 -7.07 -5.87
C ALA A 274 -18.33 -7.94 -6.85
N ARG A 275 -18.21 -7.70 -8.15
CA ARG A 275 -18.83 -8.55 -9.20
C ARG A 275 -18.21 -9.96 -9.26
N ASP A 276 -16.91 -10.10 -8.98
CA ASP A 276 -16.15 -11.36 -9.08
C ASP A 276 -16.12 -12.07 -7.70
N LEU A 277 -16.18 -11.31 -6.61
CA LEU A 277 -16.35 -11.80 -5.24
C LEU A 277 -17.59 -11.13 -4.59
N PRO A 278 -18.82 -11.51 -4.97
CA PRO A 278 -20.02 -10.95 -4.37
C PRO A 278 -20.18 -11.40 -2.91
N ALA A 279 -20.89 -10.60 -2.10
CA ALA A 279 -21.04 -10.82 -0.66
C ALA A 279 -21.51 -12.26 -0.30
N ARG A 280 -22.35 -12.87 -1.13
CA ARG A 280 -22.83 -14.25 -0.93
C ARG A 280 -21.73 -15.33 -1.00
N ARG A 281 -20.59 -15.06 -1.71
CA ARG A 281 -19.45 -15.99 -1.83
C ARG A 281 -18.40 -15.79 -0.74
N ILE A 282 -18.44 -14.70 -0.01
CA ILE A 282 -17.40 -14.34 0.99
C ILE A 282 -17.25 -15.42 2.04
N GLY A 283 -18.36 -15.97 2.55
CA GLY A 283 -18.32 -17.04 3.57
C GLY A 283 -17.69 -18.34 3.07
N GLU A 284 -17.97 -18.74 1.82
CA GLU A 284 -17.37 -19.92 1.18
C GLU A 284 -15.86 -19.72 0.98
N ILE A 285 -15.48 -18.61 0.39
CA ILE A 285 -14.06 -18.25 0.14
C ILE A 285 -13.30 -18.13 1.48
N GLY A 286 -13.93 -17.59 2.51
CA GLY A 286 -13.34 -17.49 3.86
C GLY A 286 -13.02 -18.86 4.46
N LYS A 287 -13.94 -19.82 4.36
CA LYS A 287 -13.72 -21.19 4.81
C LYS A 287 -12.59 -21.88 4.02
N SER A 288 -12.56 -21.72 2.69
CA SER A 288 -11.51 -22.28 1.84
C SER A 288 -10.14 -21.68 2.19
N LEU A 289 -10.03 -20.35 2.37
CA LEU A 289 -8.79 -19.70 2.76
C LEU A 289 -8.33 -20.16 4.15
N SER A 290 -9.24 -20.21 5.12
CA SER A 290 -8.94 -20.67 6.49
C SER A 290 -8.49 -22.15 6.53
N ALA A 291 -9.03 -23.01 5.67
CA ALA A 291 -8.59 -24.40 5.54
C ALA A 291 -7.15 -24.49 5.04
N VAL A 292 -6.83 -23.77 3.94
CA VAL A 292 -5.47 -23.71 3.38
C VAL A 292 -4.46 -23.20 4.41
N VAL A 293 -4.81 -22.14 5.17
CA VAL A 293 -3.91 -21.61 6.22
C VAL A 293 -3.67 -22.62 7.35
N ARG A 294 -4.67 -23.45 7.71
CA ARG A 294 -4.49 -24.51 8.69
C ARG A 294 -3.55 -25.60 8.19
N GLU A 295 -3.72 -26.06 6.95
CA GLU A 295 -2.81 -27.04 6.33
C GLU A 295 -1.36 -26.53 6.34
N LEU A 296 -1.16 -25.25 5.97
CA LEU A 296 0.17 -24.63 6.00
C LEU A 296 0.80 -24.59 7.39
N ARG A 297 0.01 -24.36 8.43
CA ARG A 297 0.51 -24.37 9.81
C ARG A 297 0.94 -25.77 10.25
N ASP A 298 0.20 -26.78 9.86
CA ASP A 298 0.52 -28.18 10.20
C ASP A 298 1.79 -28.63 9.46
N ASP A 299 1.98 -28.26 8.19
CA ASP A 299 3.18 -28.55 7.39
C ASP A 299 4.44 -27.87 7.96
N THR A 300 4.33 -26.62 8.43
CA THR A 300 5.46 -25.88 9.02
C THR A 300 5.84 -26.40 10.40
N ALA A 301 4.90 -26.80 11.22
CA ALA A 301 5.16 -27.41 12.53
C ALA A 301 5.85 -28.77 12.39
N GLY A 302 5.53 -29.56 11.36
CA GLY A 302 6.19 -30.83 11.05
C GLY A 302 7.64 -30.67 10.57
N ALA A 303 7.98 -29.55 9.92
CA ALA A 303 9.32 -29.29 9.40
C ALA A 303 10.31 -28.80 10.47
N GLU A 304 9.84 -28.14 11.53
CA GLU A 304 10.67 -27.68 12.66
C GLU A 304 11.01 -28.81 13.65
N GLY A 305 10.28 -29.92 13.63
CA GLY A 305 10.54 -31.12 14.46
C GLY A 305 11.63 -32.03 13.93
N ILE A 306 12.26 -31.73 12.77
CA ILE A 306 13.27 -32.59 12.10
C ILE A 306 14.66 -31.90 12.01
N ALA A 307 14.83 -30.68 12.54
CA ALA A 307 16.10 -29.94 12.59
C ALA A 307 16.67 -29.90 14.05
#